data_c364a61110927d589a8891620c66f869
#
_entry.id   c364a61110927d589a8891620c66f869
#
_cell.length_a   1.000
_cell.length_b   1.000
_cell.length_c   1.000
_cell.angle_alpha   90.00
_cell.angle_beta   90.00
_cell.angle_gamma   90.00
#
_symmetry.space_group_name_H-M   'P 1'
#
loop_
_entity.id
_entity.type
_entity.pdbx_description
1 polymer ?
#
loop_
_entity_poly.entity_id
_entity_poly.type
_entity_poly.pdbx_seq_one_letter_code
_entity_poly.pdbx_strand_id
1 'polypeptide(L)'
;EGRGGQYYSEAACELMNAIYNDKRIIMHVNTRNNGAINGLPDDCAVEVSSLITASGPLPLNVAPFPEDTLRLLQLMKSFERLTIEAALTGNRHTAWRALMLNPLIVSGEKLELALDEVIAENRQWLPAFHA
;
A
#
# COMPACT_ATOMS: atom_id res chain seq x y z
N GLU A 1 17.32 -19.70 5.41
CA GLU A 1 17.38 -18.24 5.59
C GLU A 1 15.97 -17.75 5.87
N GLY A 2 15.72 -17.38 7.15
CA GLY A 2 14.42 -16.88 7.57
C GLY A 2 14.14 -15.51 6.94
N ARG A 3 13.10 -15.41 6.15
CA ARG A 3 12.55 -14.11 5.74
C ARG A 3 12.09 -13.35 6.99
N GLY A 4 12.66 -12.19 7.18
CA GLY A 4 12.33 -11.11 8.06
C GLY A 4 11.11 -11.30 9.00
N GLY A 5 11.33 -11.39 10.26
CA GLY A 5 10.29 -11.49 11.27
C GLY A 5 10.86 -11.41 12.68
N GLN A 6 12.16 -11.43 12.80
CA GLN A 6 12.82 -11.57 14.10
C GLN A 6 12.56 -10.38 15.05
N TYR A 7 12.22 -9.20 14.51
CA TYR A 7 12.02 -7.98 15.31
C TYR A 7 10.63 -7.36 15.17
N TYR A 8 9.67 -8.02 14.50
CA TYR A 8 8.32 -7.44 14.35
C TYR A 8 7.59 -7.26 15.68
N SER A 9 7.73 -8.21 16.59
CA SER A 9 7.12 -8.12 17.91
C SER A 9 7.71 -6.97 18.74
N GLU A 10 9.02 -6.77 18.64
CA GLU A 10 9.71 -5.68 19.33
C GLU A 10 9.27 -4.32 18.79
N ALA A 11 9.26 -4.16 17.48
CA ALA A 11 8.79 -2.94 16.82
C ALA A 11 7.32 -2.62 17.15
N ALA A 12 6.45 -3.63 17.16
CA ALA A 12 5.05 -3.47 17.53
C ALA A 12 4.88 -3.05 18.99
N CYS A 13 5.62 -3.70 19.91
CA CYS A 13 5.61 -3.35 21.32
C CYS A 13 6.14 -1.93 21.55
N GLU A 14 7.21 -1.54 20.86
CA GLU A 14 7.77 -0.20 20.94
C GLU A 14 6.78 0.86 20.45
N LEU A 15 6.12 0.62 19.30
CA LEU A 15 5.11 1.50 18.75
C LEU A 15 3.92 1.67 19.73
N MET A 16 3.38 0.57 20.25
CA MET A 16 2.30 0.61 21.23
C MET A 16 2.70 1.39 22.48
N ASN A 17 3.91 1.14 23.00
CA ASN A 17 4.44 1.84 24.15
C ASN A 17 4.66 3.34 23.88
N ALA A 18 5.11 3.69 22.68
CA ALA A 18 5.31 5.07 22.27
C ALA A 18 3.98 5.85 22.19
N ILE A 19 2.93 5.23 21.65
CA ILE A 19 1.59 5.81 21.58
C ILE A 19 1.00 5.94 22.99
N TYR A 20 1.02 4.86 23.78
CA TYR A 20 0.39 4.83 25.10
C TYR A 20 1.00 5.83 26.09
N ASN A 21 2.33 6.01 26.03
CA ASN A 21 3.07 6.88 26.94
C ASN A 21 3.48 8.23 26.34
N ASP A 22 2.99 8.61 25.16
CA ASP A 22 3.34 9.85 24.43
C ASP A 22 4.87 10.07 24.36
N LYS A 23 5.62 9.03 24.01
CA LYS A 23 7.10 9.09 24.06
C LYS A 23 7.72 10.07 23.07
N ARG A 24 7.00 10.47 22.04
CA ARG A 24 7.45 11.41 20.99
C ARG A 24 8.76 10.98 20.33
N ILE A 25 8.87 9.71 20.02
CA ILE A 25 10.01 9.13 19.29
C ILE A 25 9.72 9.06 17.79
N ILE A 26 10.79 9.02 16.99
CA ILE A 26 10.66 8.85 15.54
C ILE A 26 10.74 7.36 15.23
N MET A 27 9.73 6.86 14.48
CA MET A 27 9.69 5.49 13.97
C MET A 27 9.29 5.50 12.49
N HIS A 28 9.71 4.48 11.75
CA HIS A 28 9.22 4.23 10.39
C HIS A 28 7.93 3.45 10.49
N VAL A 29 6.83 4.02 10.03
CA VAL A 29 5.50 3.40 10.12
C VAL A 29 4.67 3.68 8.88
N ASN A 30 3.74 2.75 8.61
CA ASN A 30 2.70 2.99 7.62
C ASN A 30 1.67 3.98 8.20
N THR A 31 1.45 5.05 7.47
CA THR A 31 0.50 6.11 7.85
C THR A 31 -0.10 6.77 6.60
N ARG A 32 -1.09 7.62 6.81
CA ARG A 32 -1.64 8.45 5.76
C ARG A 32 -0.60 9.48 5.30
N ASN A 33 -0.51 9.73 3.98
CA ASN A 33 0.49 10.64 3.42
C ASN A 33 0.40 12.07 3.99
N ASN A 34 -0.78 12.66 4.02
CA ASN A 34 -1.00 14.02 4.53
C ASN A 34 0.06 15.04 4.06
N GLY A 35 0.52 14.91 2.81
CA GLY A 35 1.54 15.78 2.22
C GLY A 35 2.99 15.41 2.55
N ALA A 36 3.26 14.35 3.30
CA ALA A 36 4.63 13.94 3.67
C ALA A 36 5.49 13.64 2.44
N ILE A 37 4.92 12.99 1.43
CA ILE A 37 5.53 12.78 0.12
C ILE A 37 4.79 13.67 -0.89
N ASN A 38 5.44 14.74 -1.31
CA ASN A 38 4.89 15.62 -2.32
C ASN A 38 4.72 14.88 -3.67
N GLY A 39 3.57 15.08 -4.32
CA GLY A 39 3.24 14.43 -5.59
C GLY A 39 2.49 13.11 -5.45
N LEU A 40 2.27 12.61 -4.21
CA LEU A 40 1.34 11.52 -3.93
C LEU A 40 0.04 12.06 -3.34
N PRO A 41 -1.11 11.36 -3.52
CA PRO A 41 -2.37 11.77 -2.89
C PRO A 41 -2.28 11.80 -1.36
N ASP A 42 -2.90 12.79 -0.73
CA ASP A 42 -2.87 12.95 0.73
C ASP A 42 -3.52 11.80 1.49
N ASP A 43 -4.47 11.12 0.87
CA ASP A 43 -5.24 10.03 1.46
C ASP A 43 -4.64 8.62 1.21
N CYS A 44 -3.52 8.53 0.49
CA CYS A 44 -2.86 7.25 0.29
C CYS A 44 -2.02 6.83 1.51
N ALA A 45 -1.82 5.53 1.67
CA ALA A 45 -0.89 4.99 2.65
C ALA A 45 0.55 5.12 2.17
N VAL A 46 1.44 5.54 3.05
CA VAL A 46 2.89 5.63 2.82
C VAL A 46 3.64 5.10 4.03
N GLU A 47 4.83 4.56 3.81
CA GLU A 47 5.75 4.20 4.89
C GLU A 47 6.83 5.27 4.98
N VAL A 48 6.80 6.04 6.06
CA VAL A 48 7.69 7.19 6.27
C VAL A 48 8.10 7.31 7.73
N SER A 49 9.21 8.01 7.98
CA SER A 49 9.56 8.45 9.32
C SER A 49 8.44 9.31 9.88
N SER A 50 7.96 8.98 11.05
CA SER A 50 6.87 9.69 11.72
C SER A 50 7.20 9.93 13.18
N LEU A 51 6.81 11.10 13.69
CA LEU A 51 6.83 11.37 15.13
C LEU A 51 5.63 10.65 15.77
N ILE A 52 5.91 9.72 16.66
CA ILE A 52 4.87 8.93 17.34
C ILE A 52 4.41 9.69 18.58
N THR A 53 3.12 9.99 18.65
CA THR A 53 2.46 10.69 19.74
C THR A 53 1.30 9.87 20.29
N ALA A 54 0.72 10.30 21.42
CA ALA A 54 -0.50 9.69 21.96
C ALA A 54 -1.70 9.75 20.99
N SER A 55 -1.70 10.70 20.04
CA SER A 55 -2.72 10.80 18.99
C SER A 55 -2.42 9.98 17.73
N GLY A 56 -1.33 9.21 17.75
CA GLY A 56 -0.86 8.43 16.62
C GLY A 56 0.36 9.04 15.90
N PRO A 57 0.70 8.50 14.72
CA PRO A 57 1.86 8.97 13.96
C PRO A 57 1.58 10.31 13.26
N LEU A 58 2.54 11.21 13.35
CA LEU A 58 2.62 12.45 12.58
C LEU A 58 3.73 12.28 11.53
N PRO A 59 3.40 12.09 10.25
CA PRO A 59 4.39 11.86 9.21
C PRO A 59 5.30 13.08 9.04
N LEU A 60 6.59 12.82 8.87
CA LEU A 60 7.59 13.86 8.59
C LEU A 60 7.71 14.05 7.07
N ASN A 61 7.91 15.29 6.65
CA ASN A 61 8.11 15.60 5.24
C ASN A 61 9.38 14.94 4.70
N VAL A 62 9.22 14.29 3.56
CA VAL A 62 10.31 13.66 2.81
C VAL A 62 10.85 14.64 1.80
N ALA A 63 12.18 14.67 1.61
CA ALA A 63 12.80 15.45 0.54
C ALA A 63 12.24 15.01 -0.82
N PRO A 64 12.18 15.91 -1.81
CA PRO A 64 11.68 15.57 -3.14
C PRO A 64 12.44 14.38 -3.74
N PHE A 65 11.68 13.42 -4.27
CA PHE A 65 12.25 12.29 -5.02
C PHE A 65 12.69 12.73 -6.43
N PRO A 66 13.69 12.05 -7.01
CA PRO A 66 13.93 12.12 -8.45
C PRO A 66 12.63 11.80 -9.23
N GLU A 67 12.49 12.38 -10.42
CA GLU A 67 11.25 12.31 -11.19
C GLU A 67 10.86 10.87 -11.56
N ASP A 68 11.82 10.04 -11.93
CA ASP A 68 11.62 8.63 -12.26
C ASP A 68 11.11 7.82 -11.06
N THR A 69 11.71 8.04 -9.89
CA THR A 69 11.28 7.40 -8.63
C THR A 69 9.87 7.85 -8.25
N LEU A 70 9.56 9.14 -8.32
CA LEU A 70 8.22 9.64 -8.03
C LEU A 70 7.17 9.06 -8.99
N ARG A 71 7.48 8.95 -10.29
CA ARG A 71 6.59 8.34 -11.28
C ARG A 71 6.30 6.87 -10.97
N LEU A 72 7.31 6.13 -10.53
CA LEU A 72 7.11 4.73 -10.12
C LEU A 72 6.19 4.63 -8.89
N LEU A 73 6.39 5.49 -7.89
CA LEU A 73 5.51 5.55 -6.71
C LEU A 73 4.07 5.91 -7.10
N GLN A 74 3.88 6.87 -7.99
CA GLN A 74 2.55 7.25 -8.50
C GLN A 74 1.88 6.12 -9.27
N LEU A 75 2.64 5.37 -10.07
CA LEU A 75 2.14 4.20 -10.77
C LEU A 75 1.67 3.12 -9.79
N MET A 76 2.46 2.83 -8.75
CA MET A 76 2.07 1.87 -7.71
C MET A 76 0.82 2.32 -6.95
N LYS A 77 0.69 3.61 -6.62
CA LYS A 77 -0.53 4.13 -5.99
C LYS A 77 -1.77 4.04 -6.89
N SER A 78 -1.59 4.21 -8.19
CA SER A 78 -2.65 4.00 -9.17
C SER A 78 -3.08 2.53 -9.24
N PHE A 79 -2.12 1.61 -9.24
CA PHE A 79 -2.37 0.17 -9.15
C PHE A 79 -3.15 -0.20 -7.88
N GLU A 80 -2.69 0.25 -6.71
CA GLU A 80 -3.35 0.00 -5.43
C GLU A 80 -4.81 0.47 -5.42
N ARG A 81 -5.09 1.69 -5.88
CA ARG A 81 -6.44 2.27 -5.93
C ARG A 81 -7.37 1.50 -6.86
N LEU A 82 -6.89 1.15 -8.05
CA LEU A 82 -7.68 0.33 -8.98
C LEU A 82 -7.94 -1.07 -8.43
N THR A 83 -7.00 -1.65 -7.71
CA THR A 83 -7.18 -2.94 -7.04
C THR A 83 -8.28 -2.87 -5.97
N ILE A 84 -8.27 -1.82 -5.15
CA ILE A 84 -9.30 -1.57 -4.13
C ILE A 84 -10.67 -1.38 -4.81
N GLU A 85 -10.75 -0.52 -5.83
CA GLU A 85 -11.99 -0.27 -6.58
C GLU A 85 -12.53 -1.58 -7.19
N ALA A 86 -11.66 -2.37 -7.83
CA ALA A 86 -12.05 -3.64 -8.41
C ALA A 86 -12.59 -4.62 -7.34
N ALA A 87 -11.93 -4.70 -6.19
CA ALA A 87 -12.34 -5.58 -5.10
C ALA A 87 -13.71 -5.19 -4.53
N LEU A 88 -14.00 -3.89 -4.43
CA LEU A 88 -15.27 -3.38 -3.91
C LEU A 88 -16.42 -3.49 -4.91
N THR A 89 -16.14 -3.32 -6.20
CA THR A 89 -17.17 -3.23 -7.26
C THR A 89 -17.38 -4.53 -8.04
N GLY A 90 -16.43 -5.46 -7.98
CA GLY A 90 -16.43 -6.65 -8.84
C GLY A 90 -16.15 -6.34 -10.32
N ASN A 91 -15.72 -5.12 -10.64
CA ASN A 91 -15.50 -4.72 -12.01
C ASN A 91 -14.22 -5.35 -12.59
N ARG A 92 -14.42 -6.37 -13.42
CA ARG A 92 -13.33 -7.13 -14.06
C ARG A 92 -12.41 -6.25 -14.92
N HIS A 93 -12.95 -5.23 -15.60
CA HIS A 93 -12.15 -4.31 -16.41
C HIS A 93 -11.26 -3.43 -15.54
N THR A 94 -11.75 -2.98 -14.38
CA THR A 94 -10.92 -2.25 -13.39
C THR A 94 -9.81 -3.13 -12.84
N ALA A 95 -10.09 -4.41 -12.54
CA ALA A 95 -9.07 -5.37 -12.11
C ALA A 95 -8.01 -5.60 -13.19
N TRP A 96 -8.43 -5.75 -14.44
CA TRP A 96 -7.52 -5.88 -15.57
C TRP A 96 -6.62 -4.65 -15.73
N ARG A 97 -7.18 -3.43 -15.64
CA ARG A 97 -6.41 -2.18 -15.67
C ARG A 97 -5.40 -2.11 -14.53
N ALA A 98 -5.78 -2.53 -13.33
CA ALA A 98 -4.86 -2.60 -12.19
C ALA A 98 -3.66 -3.49 -12.51
N LEU A 99 -3.89 -4.70 -12.99
CA LEU A 99 -2.81 -5.63 -13.36
C LEU A 99 -1.90 -5.07 -14.44
N MET A 100 -2.46 -4.38 -15.45
CA MET A 100 -1.69 -3.74 -16.53
C MET A 100 -0.75 -2.65 -16.02
N LEU A 101 -1.12 -1.95 -14.94
CA LEU A 101 -0.28 -0.90 -14.34
C LEU A 101 0.80 -1.46 -13.40
N ASN A 102 0.71 -2.72 -13.00
CA ASN A 102 1.68 -3.29 -12.08
C ASN A 102 3.02 -3.55 -12.80
N PRO A 103 4.12 -2.89 -12.40
CA PRO A 103 5.40 -3.02 -13.09
C PRO A 103 6.05 -4.41 -12.96
N LEU A 104 5.54 -5.26 -12.07
CA LEU A 104 6.01 -6.65 -11.91
C LEU A 104 5.34 -7.61 -12.91
N ILE A 105 4.31 -7.17 -13.63
CA ILE A 105 3.61 -7.97 -14.63
C ILE A 105 4.21 -7.71 -16.01
N VAL A 106 4.89 -8.71 -16.54
CA VAL A 106 5.72 -8.58 -17.75
C VAL A 106 4.96 -8.91 -19.06
N SER A 107 3.82 -9.60 -19.01
CA SER A 107 3.14 -10.08 -20.22
C SER A 107 1.66 -9.72 -20.22
N GLY A 108 1.25 -8.94 -21.22
CA GLY A 108 -0.16 -8.62 -21.49
C GLY A 108 -0.96 -9.79 -22.12
N GLU A 109 -0.31 -10.68 -22.87
CA GLU A 109 -1.01 -11.75 -23.60
C GLU A 109 -1.71 -12.78 -22.71
N LYS A 110 -1.15 -13.08 -21.54
CA LYS A 110 -1.72 -14.02 -20.57
C LYS A 110 -2.47 -13.36 -19.42
N LEU A 111 -2.61 -12.04 -19.46
CA LEU A 111 -3.17 -11.28 -18.35
C LEU A 111 -4.65 -11.62 -18.10
N GLU A 112 -5.42 -11.79 -19.18
CA GLU A 112 -6.83 -12.20 -19.09
C GLU A 112 -6.98 -13.56 -18.41
N LEU A 113 -6.17 -14.54 -18.83
CA LEU A 113 -6.18 -15.88 -18.26
C LEU A 113 -5.77 -15.86 -16.79
N ALA A 114 -4.70 -15.13 -16.45
CA ALA A 114 -4.24 -15.00 -15.07
C ALA A 114 -5.29 -14.33 -14.18
N LEU A 115 -5.99 -13.30 -14.68
CA LEU A 115 -7.07 -12.66 -13.95
C LEU A 115 -8.24 -13.62 -13.70
N ASP A 116 -8.63 -14.42 -14.70
CA ASP A 116 -9.69 -15.41 -14.55
C ASP A 116 -9.33 -16.48 -13.52
N GLU A 117 -8.10 -16.97 -13.55
CA GLU A 117 -7.58 -17.94 -12.57
C GLU A 117 -7.59 -17.34 -11.15
N VAL A 118 -7.10 -16.11 -10.97
CA VAL A 118 -7.10 -15.44 -9.65
C VAL A 118 -8.52 -15.28 -9.12
N ILE A 119 -9.48 -14.85 -9.94
CA ILE A 119 -10.87 -14.68 -9.52
C ILE A 119 -11.49 -16.03 -9.17
N ALA A 120 -11.25 -17.07 -9.97
CA ALA A 120 -11.81 -18.41 -9.75
C ALA A 120 -11.27 -19.04 -8.46
N GLU A 121 -9.96 -19.03 -8.26
CA GLU A 121 -9.30 -19.61 -7.09
C GLU A 121 -9.66 -18.88 -5.77
N ASN A 122 -9.97 -17.58 -5.87
CA ASN A 122 -10.32 -16.76 -4.70
C ASN A 122 -11.81 -16.46 -4.58
N ARG A 123 -12.66 -17.20 -5.29
CA ARG A 123 -14.10 -16.94 -5.40
C ARG A 123 -14.79 -16.67 -4.07
N GLN A 124 -14.48 -17.43 -3.02
CA GLN A 124 -15.08 -17.28 -1.69
C GLN A 124 -14.77 -15.93 -1.02
N TRP A 125 -13.66 -15.29 -1.42
CA TRP A 125 -13.18 -14.02 -0.86
C TRP A 125 -13.48 -12.82 -1.76
N LEU A 126 -14.01 -13.06 -2.96
CA LEU A 126 -14.31 -12.05 -3.97
C LEU A 126 -15.79 -12.03 -4.34
N PRO A 127 -16.73 -11.86 -3.37
CA PRO A 127 -18.15 -11.95 -3.66
C PRO A 127 -18.64 -10.94 -4.69
N ALA A 128 -18.04 -9.75 -4.75
CA ALA A 128 -18.43 -8.70 -5.70
C ALA A 128 -18.20 -9.09 -7.18
N PHE A 129 -17.30 -10.03 -7.46
CA PHE A 129 -17.06 -10.52 -8.83
C PHE A 129 -18.08 -11.56 -9.30
N HIS A 130 -19.00 -11.96 -8.44
CA HIS A 130 -19.98 -13.02 -8.69
C HIS A 130 -21.42 -12.57 -8.38
N ALA A 131 -21.60 -11.29 -8.07
CA ALA A 131 -22.90 -10.65 -7.89
C ALA A 131 -23.45 -10.18 -9.27
#